data_10d7c43e102459813cc7412af8bad131
#
_entry.id   10d7c43e102459813cc7412af8bad131
#
_cell.length_a   1.000
_cell.length_b   1.000
_cell.length_c   1.000
_cell.angle_alpha   90.00
_cell.angle_beta   90.00
_cell.angle_gamma   90.00
#
_symmetry.space_group_name_H-M   'P 1'
#
loop_
_entity.id
_entity.type
_entity.pdbx_description
1 polymer ?
#
loop_
_entity_poly.entity_id
_entity_poly.type
_entity_poly.pdbx_seq_one_letter_code
_entity_poly.pdbx_strand_id
1 'polypeptide(L)'
;IPPIVARAGLDLDPVDLHDAEAVRWLEACLWPDVAGRVERFTAAVDLVRSAPPPVVRGDLVDDLAQVVGQYADDPATHLVVYTSWSLTYVDKARRPAVAETLARLAASGRPVSWLTAEPAGCVPGIPALQAGLDDDSTVLGLRTWRHGDERAPAVLGTAHPHGERVCLTPWNRPSTDGVQEP
;
A
#
# COMPACT_ATOMS: atom_id res chain seq x y z
N ILE A 1 16.46 -10.22 1.79
CA ILE A 1 15.08 -9.85 1.42
C ILE A 1 14.36 -11.13 1.02
N PRO A 2 13.19 -11.44 1.58
CA PRO A 2 12.43 -12.62 1.18
C PRO A 2 12.04 -12.53 -0.31
N PRO A 3 11.93 -13.68 -1.02
CA PRO A 3 11.51 -13.67 -2.41
C PRO A 3 10.06 -13.21 -2.54
N ILE A 4 9.77 -12.41 -3.58
CA ILE A 4 8.41 -12.09 -3.99
C ILE A 4 7.95 -13.21 -4.93
N VAL A 5 6.96 -14.00 -4.49
CA VAL A 5 6.47 -15.15 -5.26
C VAL A 5 5.30 -14.80 -6.18
N ALA A 6 4.55 -13.75 -5.85
CA ALA A 6 3.46 -13.23 -6.69
C ALA A 6 3.30 -11.72 -6.45
N ARG A 7 2.78 -11.02 -7.45
CA ARG A 7 2.39 -9.61 -7.35
C ARG A 7 1.22 -9.34 -8.28
N ALA A 8 0.27 -8.51 -7.85
CA ALA A 8 -0.81 -8.02 -8.67
C ALA A 8 -1.21 -6.61 -8.24
N GLY A 9 -1.70 -5.80 -9.17
CA GLY A 9 -2.33 -4.52 -8.90
C GLY A 9 -3.85 -4.63 -8.96
N LEU A 10 -4.53 -3.77 -8.22
CA LEU A 10 -5.97 -3.56 -8.28
C LEU A 10 -6.23 -2.08 -8.49
N ASP A 11 -6.92 -1.72 -9.55
CA ASP A 11 -7.18 -0.34 -9.94
C ASP A 11 -8.58 -0.20 -10.56
N LEU A 12 -9.27 0.90 -10.28
CA LEU A 12 -10.59 1.19 -10.86
C LEU A 12 -10.54 1.35 -12.38
N ASP A 13 -9.44 1.91 -12.89
CA ASP A 13 -9.24 2.17 -14.30
C ASP A 13 -7.78 1.94 -14.72
N PRO A 14 -7.35 0.68 -14.82
CA PRO A 14 -5.97 0.35 -15.15
C PRO A 14 -5.54 0.96 -16.48
N VAL A 15 -4.40 1.66 -16.46
CA VAL A 15 -3.85 2.28 -17.66
C VAL A 15 -3.07 1.26 -18.48
N ASP A 16 -3.41 1.15 -19.77
CA ASP A 16 -2.60 0.39 -20.72
C ASP A 16 -1.35 1.21 -21.09
N LEU A 17 -0.21 0.77 -20.62
CA LEU A 17 1.06 1.45 -20.92
C LEU A 17 1.52 1.26 -22.39
N HIS A 18 0.88 0.40 -23.19
CA HIS A 18 1.12 0.30 -24.63
C HIS A 18 0.30 1.32 -25.43
N ASP A 19 -0.71 1.93 -24.82
CA ASP A 19 -1.43 3.07 -25.40
C ASP A 19 -0.62 4.37 -25.23
N ALA A 20 -0.13 4.90 -26.33
CA ALA A 20 0.69 6.11 -26.33
C ALA A 20 -0.07 7.37 -25.87
N GLU A 21 -1.39 7.44 -26.09
CA GLU A 21 -2.22 8.56 -25.62
C GLU A 21 -2.38 8.50 -24.10
N ALA A 22 -2.65 7.31 -23.55
CA ALA A 22 -2.76 7.10 -22.10
C ALA A 22 -1.44 7.44 -21.39
N VAL A 23 -0.30 7.03 -21.95
CA VAL A 23 1.02 7.35 -21.40
C VAL A 23 1.31 8.86 -21.45
N ARG A 24 0.98 9.54 -22.57
CA ARG A 24 1.12 11.00 -22.65
C ARG A 24 0.24 11.73 -21.64
N TRP A 25 -0.97 11.22 -21.39
CA TRP A 25 -1.84 11.78 -20.37
C TRP A 25 -1.23 11.64 -18.96
N LEU A 26 -0.69 10.47 -18.61
CA LEU A 26 0.00 10.27 -17.34
C LEU A 26 1.22 11.20 -17.20
N GLU A 27 2.01 11.35 -18.27
CA GLU A 27 3.15 12.25 -18.29
C GLU A 27 2.71 13.71 -18.08
N ALA A 28 1.62 14.13 -18.72
CA ALA A 28 1.07 15.48 -18.55
C ALA A 28 0.56 15.77 -17.13
N CYS A 29 0.22 14.75 -16.35
CA CYS A 29 -0.14 14.87 -14.94
C CYS A 29 1.07 15.04 -14.00
N LEU A 30 2.30 14.92 -14.51
CA LEU A 30 3.50 15.10 -13.68
C LEU A 30 3.72 16.59 -13.38
N TRP A 31 4.04 16.88 -12.14
CA TRP A 31 4.44 18.23 -11.74
C TRP A 31 5.84 18.55 -12.28
N PRO A 32 6.00 19.60 -13.07
CA PRO A 32 7.25 19.87 -13.80
C PRO A 32 8.38 20.45 -12.91
N ASP A 33 8.08 20.82 -11.69
CA ASP A 33 8.97 21.51 -10.77
C ASP A 33 10.04 20.60 -10.12
N VAL A 34 9.90 19.27 -10.25
CA VAL A 34 10.85 18.30 -9.71
C VAL A 34 11.78 17.78 -10.77
N ALA A 35 13.06 18.12 -10.68
CA ALA A 35 14.08 17.70 -11.62
C ALA A 35 14.16 16.15 -11.73
N GLY A 36 14.28 15.65 -12.96
CA GLY A 36 14.41 14.22 -13.24
C GLY A 36 13.10 13.42 -13.09
N ARG A 37 11.95 14.07 -12.89
CA ARG A 37 10.66 13.36 -12.70
C ARG A 37 10.19 12.72 -14.01
N VAL A 38 10.30 13.42 -15.12
CA VAL A 38 9.91 12.91 -16.45
C VAL A 38 10.82 11.75 -16.85
N GLU A 39 12.12 11.87 -16.64
CA GLU A 39 13.08 10.80 -16.95
C GLU A 39 12.80 9.54 -16.11
N ARG A 40 12.48 9.71 -14.81
CA ARG A 40 12.10 8.57 -13.94
C ARG A 40 10.78 7.94 -14.40
N PHE A 41 9.81 8.74 -14.80
CA PHE A 41 8.54 8.25 -15.34
C PHE A 41 8.76 7.42 -16.60
N THR A 42 9.50 7.97 -17.58
CA THR A 42 9.81 7.26 -18.83
C THR A 42 10.52 5.93 -18.54
N ALA A 43 11.54 5.94 -17.69
CA ALA A 43 12.24 4.71 -17.31
C ALA A 43 11.32 3.70 -16.59
N ALA A 44 10.39 4.16 -15.76
CA ALA A 44 9.41 3.31 -15.11
C ALA A 44 8.43 2.69 -16.10
N VAL A 45 7.93 3.47 -17.07
CA VAL A 45 7.06 2.98 -18.16
C VAL A 45 7.77 1.88 -18.94
N ASP A 46 9.01 2.10 -19.35
CA ASP A 46 9.79 1.12 -20.12
C ASP A 46 10.04 -0.17 -19.32
N LEU A 47 10.35 -0.02 -18.02
CA LEU A 47 10.55 -1.17 -17.12
C LEU A 47 9.26 -1.99 -16.98
N VAL A 48 8.12 -1.33 -16.76
CA VAL A 48 6.83 -2.03 -16.59
C VAL A 48 6.39 -2.67 -17.90
N ARG A 49 6.59 -2.02 -19.05
CA ARG A 49 6.32 -2.60 -20.36
C ARG A 49 7.11 -3.88 -20.62
N SER A 50 8.35 -3.96 -20.15
CA SER A 50 9.21 -5.13 -20.34
C SER A 50 8.79 -6.36 -19.52
N ALA A 51 8.14 -6.14 -18.37
CA ALA A 51 7.68 -7.19 -17.46
C ALA A 51 6.43 -6.71 -16.69
N PRO A 52 5.27 -6.58 -17.38
CA PRO A 52 4.07 -6.02 -16.77
C PRO A 52 3.55 -6.92 -15.65
N PRO A 53 3.33 -6.38 -14.44
CA PRO A 53 2.57 -7.11 -13.42
C PRO A 53 1.11 -7.22 -13.89
N PRO A 54 0.38 -8.28 -13.52
CA PRO A 54 -1.06 -8.29 -13.70
C PRO A 54 -1.70 -7.14 -12.92
N VAL A 55 -2.57 -6.36 -13.59
CA VAL A 55 -3.40 -5.34 -12.97
C VAL A 55 -4.86 -5.65 -13.28
N VAL A 56 -5.65 -5.85 -12.24
CA VAL A 56 -7.07 -6.17 -12.33
C VAL A 56 -7.88 -4.89 -12.23
N ARG A 57 -8.84 -4.70 -13.13
CA ARG A 57 -9.84 -3.64 -12.98
C ARG A 57 -10.79 -4.02 -11.86
N GLY A 58 -10.95 -3.16 -10.85
CA GLY A 58 -11.86 -3.41 -9.74
C GLY A 58 -11.77 -2.36 -8.64
N ASP A 59 -12.70 -2.43 -7.70
CA ASP A 59 -12.79 -1.55 -6.53
C ASP A 59 -11.99 -2.14 -5.36
N LEU A 60 -11.19 -1.32 -4.69
CA LEU A 60 -10.36 -1.74 -3.55
C LEU A 60 -11.17 -2.38 -2.42
N VAL A 61 -12.40 -1.93 -2.20
CA VAL A 61 -13.26 -2.45 -1.11
C VAL A 61 -13.94 -3.75 -1.51
N ASP A 62 -14.47 -3.79 -2.75
CA ASP A 62 -15.36 -4.87 -3.18
C ASP A 62 -14.56 -6.07 -3.73
N ASP A 63 -13.44 -5.82 -4.42
CA ASP A 63 -12.74 -6.85 -5.21
C ASP A 63 -11.42 -7.34 -4.58
N LEU A 64 -10.92 -6.69 -3.51
CA LEU A 64 -9.62 -7.04 -2.89
C LEU A 64 -9.53 -8.54 -2.54
N ALA A 65 -10.56 -9.10 -1.91
CA ALA A 65 -10.55 -10.51 -1.51
C ALA A 65 -10.46 -11.46 -2.72
N GLN A 66 -11.16 -11.14 -3.80
CA GLN A 66 -11.12 -11.92 -5.04
C GLN A 66 -9.74 -11.88 -5.68
N VAL A 67 -9.12 -10.69 -5.76
CA VAL A 67 -7.79 -10.52 -6.34
C VAL A 67 -6.75 -11.29 -5.51
N VAL A 68 -6.82 -11.22 -4.19
CA VAL A 68 -5.94 -12.01 -3.32
C VAL A 68 -6.14 -13.51 -3.55
N GLY A 69 -7.37 -14.00 -3.66
CA GLY A 69 -7.66 -15.40 -3.96
C GLY A 69 -7.13 -15.85 -5.32
N GLN A 70 -7.08 -14.96 -6.30
CA GLN A 70 -6.61 -15.26 -7.65
C GLN A 70 -5.08 -15.32 -7.77
N TYR A 71 -4.35 -14.44 -7.06
CA TYR A 71 -2.90 -14.25 -7.24
C TYR A 71 -2.05 -14.66 -6.05
N ALA A 72 -2.66 -14.92 -4.89
CA ALA A 72 -1.97 -15.24 -3.66
C ALA A 72 -2.78 -16.27 -2.84
N ASP A 73 -3.10 -17.41 -3.42
CA ASP A 73 -3.92 -18.46 -2.82
C ASP A 73 -3.17 -19.32 -1.79
N ASP A 74 -1.85 -19.38 -1.84
CA ASP A 74 -1.05 -20.13 -0.87
C ASP A 74 -1.07 -19.46 0.52
N PRO A 75 -1.74 -20.06 1.53
CA PRO A 75 -1.84 -19.50 2.87
C PRO A 75 -0.50 -19.47 3.64
N ALA A 76 0.51 -20.21 3.18
CA ALA A 76 1.83 -20.19 3.79
C ALA A 76 2.64 -18.93 3.43
N THR A 77 2.22 -18.20 2.40
CA THR A 77 2.88 -16.96 2.00
C THR A 77 2.40 -15.77 2.82
N HIS A 78 3.32 -14.86 3.13
CA HIS A 78 2.99 -13.58 3.76
C HIS A 78 2.35 -12.65 2.73
N LEU A 79 1.08 -12.29 2.95
CA LEU A 79 0.39 -11.31 2.13
C LEU A 79 0.82 -9.89 2.55
N VAL A 80 1.33 -9.12 1.61
CA VAL A 80 1.57 -7.69 1.78
C VAL A 80 0.65 -6.93 0.84
N VAL A 81 -0.25 -6.13 1.41
CA VAL A 81 -1.07 -5.17 0.65
C VAL A 81 -0.44 -3.79 0.83
N TYR A 82 -0.33 -3.05 -0.25
CA TYR A 82 0.19 -1.70 -0.24
C TYR A 82 -0.82 -0.74 -0.87
N THR A 83 -1.11 0.36 -0.19
CA THR A 83 -1.92 1.46 -0.71
C THR A 83 -1.15 2.77 -0.61
N SER A 84 -1.23 3.58 -1.67
CA SER A 84 -0.60 4.90 -1.71
C SER A 84 -1.55 5.87 -2.39
N TRP A 85 -2.04 6.85 -1.63
CA TRP A 85 -3.02 7.84 -2.08
C TRP A 85 -4.25 7.23 -2.76
N SER A 86 -4.56 5.97 -2.44
CA SER A 86 -5.69 5.22 -3.00
C SER A 86 -6.94 5.34 -2.15
N LEU A 87 -6.79 5.32 -0.81
CA LEU A 87 -7.92 5.42 0.10
C LEU A 87 -8.60 6.80 0.07
N THR A 88 -7.89 7.83 -0.36
CA THR A 88 -8.47 9.15 -0.51
C THR A 88 -9.63 9.17 -1.50
N TYR A 89 -9.63 8.28 -2.50
CA TYR A 89 -10.71 8.12 -3.48
C TYR A 89 -11.82 7.17 -3.03
N VAL A 90 -11.63 6.46 -1.91
CA VAL A 90 -12.66 5.61 -1.30
C VAL A 90 -13.52 6.47 -0.35
N ASP A 91 -14.85 6.34 -0.44
CA ASP A 91 -15.77 6.98 0.52
C ASP A 91 -15.32 6.64 1.95
N LYS A 92 -15.27 7.67 2.79
CA LYS A 92 -14.80 7.55 4.19
C LYS A 92 -15.55 6.46 4.96
N ALA A 93 -16.84 6.30 4.71
CA ALA A 93 -17.66 5.27 5.36
C ALA A 93 -17.30 3.85 4.92
N ARG A 94 -16.71 3.67 3.73
CA ARG A 94 -16.32 2.36 3.17
C ARG A 94 -14.88 1.95 3.54
N ARG A 95 -14.01 2.88 3.91
CA ARG A 95 -12.59 2.60 4.21
C ARG A 95 -12.36 1.50 5.26
N PRO A 96 -13.16 1.39 6.34
CA PRO A 96 -13.00 0.31 7.32
C PRO A 96 -13.11 -1.09 6.72
N ALA A 97 -13.91 -1.28 5.69
CA ALA A 97 -14.12 -2.57 5.03
C ALA A 97 -12.85 -3.16 4.41
N VAL A 98 -11.87 -2.33 4.02
CA VAL A 98 -10.55 -2.81 3.58
C VAL A 98 -9.85 -3.55 4.71
N ALA A 99 -9.79 -2.95 5.90
CA ALA A 99 -9.18 -3.56 7.07
C ALA A 99 -9.91 -4.84 7.51
N GLU A 100 -11.24 -4.85 7.46
CA GLU A 100 -12.06 -6.03 7.75
C GLU A 100 -11.78 -7.16 6.78
N THR A 101 -11.61 -6.86 5.50
CA THR A 101 -11.24 -7.86 4.48
C THR A 101 -9.87 -8.45 4.78
N LEU A 102 -8.88 -7.62 5.12
CA LEU A 102 -7.54 -8.10 5.48
C LEU A 102 -7.55 -8.94 6.77
N ALA A 103 -8.33 -8.55 7.77
CA ALA A 103 -8.53 -9.34 8.99
C ALA A 103 -9.14 -10.72 8.69
N ARG A 104 -10.17 -10.78 7.81
CA ARG A 104 -10.77 -12.06 7.38
C ARG A 104 -9.75 -12.95 6.65
N LEU A 105 -8.93 -12.38 5.76
CA LEU A 105 -7.86 -13.11 5.08
C LEU A 105 -6.81 -13.65 6.06
N ALA A 106 -6.52 -12.92 7.14
CA ALA A 106 -5.60 -13.36 8.18
C ALA A 106 -6.19 -14.43 9.10
N ALA A 107 -7.51 -14.52 9.23
CA ALA A 107 -8.18 -15.52 10.06
C ALA A 107 -7.93 -16.97 9.61
N SER A 108 -7.54 -17.19 8.35
CA SER A 108 -7.09 -18.49 7.83
C SER A 108 -5.70 -18.93 8.33
N GLY A 109 -5.03 -18.13 9.18
CA GLY A 109 -3.66 -18.37 9.67
C GLY A 109 -2.56 -17.70 8.83
N ARG A 110 -2.89 -17.09 7.70
CA ARG A 110 -1.97 -16.35 6.84
C ARG A 110 -1.46 -15.10 7.56
N PRO A 111 -0.14 -14.83 7.57
CA PRO A 111 0.36 -13.52 7.98
C PRO A 111 -0.03 -12.46 6.94
N VAL A 112 -0.60 -11.34 7.41
CA VAL A 112 -1.02 -10.22 6.56
C VAL A 112 -0.38 -8.94 7.05
N SER A 113 0.15 -8.13 6.15
CA SER A 113 0.59 -6.77 6.41
C SER A 113 -0.08 -5.80 5.44
N TRP A 114 -0.59 -4.71 5.97
CA TRP A 114 -1.09 -3.58 5.18
C TRP A 114 -0.15 -2.40 5.40
N LEU A 115 0.63 -2.09 4.37
CA LEU A 115 1.51 -0.92 4.32
C LEU A 115 0.76 0.21 3.63
N THR A 116 0.70 1.37 4.25
CA THR A 116 -0.03 2.52 3.73
C THR A 116 0.85 3.74 3.58
N ALA A 117 0.62 4.51 2.52
CA ALA A 117 1.19 5.83 2.29
C ALA A 117 0.03 6.77 1.92
N GLU A 118 -0.70 7.26 2.91
CA GLU A 118 -1.97 7.95 2.73
C GLU A 118 -1.97 9.29 3.49
N PRO A 119 -2.84 10.24 3.15
CA PRO A 119 -3.02 11.46 3.95
C PRO A 119 -3.37 11.15 5.41
N ALA A 120 -3.01 12.05 6.31
CA ALA A 120 -3.29 11.91 7.73
C ALA A 120 -4.80 11.67 7.99
N GLY A 121 -5.12 10.71 8.85
CA GLY A 121 -6.51 10.33 9.18
C GLY A 121 -7.27 9.59 8.08
N CYS A 122 -6.63 9.26 6.95
CA CYS A 122 -7.26 8.53 5.87
C CYS A 122 -7.39 7.04 6.18
N VAL A 123 -6.42 6.45 6.86
CA VAL A 123 -6.37 5.01 7.17
C VAL A 123 -7.03 4.71 8.50
N PRO A 124 -8.09 3.88 8.54
CA PRO A 124 -8.70 3.49 9.80
C PRO A 124 -7.70 2.78 10.72
N GLY A 125 -7.66 3.18 12.00
CA GLY A 125 -6.82 2.57 13.02
C GLY A 125 -5.36 3.02 13.03
N ILE A 126 -4.86 3.73 12.04
CA ILE A 126 -3.53 4.36 12.14
C ILE A 126 -3.62 5.59 13.05
N PRO A 127 -2.76 5.70 14.09
CA PRO A 127 -2.79 6.82 15.00
C PRO A 127 -2.61 8.16 14.27
N ALA A 128 -3.32 9.18 14.72
CA ALA A 128 -3.08 10.53 14.25
C ALA A 128 -1.66 10.97 14.65
N LEU A 129 -0.96 11.61 13.74
CA LEU A 129 0.32 12.22 14.04
C LEU A 129 0.11 13.39 15.00
N GLN A 130 1.07 13.59 15.91
CA GLN A 130 1.03 14.75 16.82
C GLN A 130 1.09 16.05 16.01
N ALA A 131 0.39 17.08 16.48
CA ALA A 131 0.34 18.40 15.85
C ALA A 131 1.74 18.96 15.58
N GLY A 132 1.98 19.43 14.36
CA GLY A 132 3.26 20.02 13.94
C GLY A 132 3.87 19.44 12.66
N LEU A 133 3.23 18.44 12.07
CA LEU A 133 3.53 18.01 10.70
C LEU A 133 2.63 18.82 9.76
N ASP A 134 3.20 19.27 8.64
CA ASP A 134 2.44 19.97 7.60
C ASP A 134 1.21 19.15 7.23
N ASP A 135 0.04 19.81 7.12
CA ASP A 135 -1.24 19.17 6.80
C ASP A 135 -1.21 18.33 5.51
N ASP A 136 -0.20 18.58 4.66
CA ASP A 136 0.02 17.91 3.38
C ASP A 136 0.92 16.66 3.50
N SER A 137 1.32 16.22 4.70
CA SER A 137 2.21 15.07 4.84
C SER A 137 1.50 13.75 4.57
N THR A 138 2.14 12.89 3.77
CA THR A 138 1.78 11.49 3.64
C THR A 138 2.23 10.72 4.88
N VAL A 139 1.30 10.01 5.52
CA VAL A 139 1.59 9.13 6.67
C VAL A 139 1.94 7.74 6.18
N LEU A 140 3.10 7.26 6.57
CA LEU A 140 3.50 5.87 6.35
C LEU A 140 3.01 5.03 7.53
N GLY A 141 2.01 4.21 7.26
CA GLY A 141 1.36 3.38 8.27
C GLY A 141 1.58 1.89 8.04
N LEU A 142 1.49 1.12 9.11
CA LEU A 142 1.56 -0.34 9.07
C LEU A 142 0.49 -0.94 9.98
N ARG A 143 -0.32 -1.83 9.43
CA ARG A 143 -1.20 -2.73 10.16
C ARG A 143 -0.82 -4.16 9.85
N THR A 144 -0.78 -5.03 10.86
CA THR A 144 -0.37 -6.42 10.68
C THR A 144 -1.27 -7.36 11.47
N TRP A 145 -1.53 -8.52 10.87
CA TRP A 145 -2.28 -9.60 11.49
C TRP A 145 -1.46 -10.89 11.47
N ARG A 146 -1.49 -11.63 12.57
CA ARG A 146 -0.88 -12.96 12.68
C ARG A 146 -1.83 -13.88 13.42
N HIS A 147 -2.09 -15.05 12.86
CA HIS A 147 -3.02 -16.04 13.44
C HIS A 147 -4.41 -15.46 13.75
N GLY A 148 -4.89 -14.52 12.93
CA GLY A 148 -6.17 -13.84 13.09
C GLY A 148 -6.12 -12.61 14.02
N ASP A 149 -5.07 -12.46 14.83
CA ASP A 149 -4.94 -11.34 15.77
C ASP A 149 -4.26 -10.12 15.11
N GLU A 150 -4.86 -8.97 15.27
CA GLU A 150 -4.25 -7.71 14.86
C GLU A 150 -3.22 -7.24 15.90
N ARG A 151 -2.03 -6.90 15.41
CA ARG A 151 -1.01 -6.21 16.21
C ARG A 151 -1.33 -4.72 16.27
N ALA A 152 -0.82 -4.05 17.32
CA ALA A 152 -0.99 -2.60 17.43
C ALA A 152 -0.53 -1.89 16.15
N PRO A 153 -1.40 -1.08 15.52
CA PRO A 153 -1.03 -0.31 14.34
C PRO A 153 0.14 0.63 14.62
N ALA A 154 1.01 0.81 13.64
CA ALA A 154 2.21 1.62 13.80
C ALA A 154 2.29 2.71 12.72
N VAL A 155 2.81 3.87 13.12
CA VAL A 155 3.29 4.90 12.19
C VAL A 155 4.77 4.65 11.97
N LEU A 156 5.15 4.41 10.73
CA LEU A 156 6.54 4.18 10.32
C LEU A 156 7.29 5.48 10.03
N GLY A 157 6.56 6.55 9.79
CA GLY A 157 7.11 7.84 9.44
C GLY A 157 6.18 8.67 8.57
N THR A 158 6.76 9.64 7.90
CA THR A 158 6.07 10.54 6.96
C THR A 158 6.84 10.65 5.66
N ALA A 159 6.15 11.03 4.62
CA ALA A 159 6.75 11.34 3.33
C ALA A 159 6.14 12.62 2.76
N HIS A 160 6.91 13.32 1.93
CA HIS A 160 6.36 14.36 1.08
C HIS A 160 5.40 13.71 0.05
N PRO A 161 4.22 14.28 -0.25
CA PRO A 161 3.25 13.68 -1.16
C PRO A 161 3.81 13.33 -2.53
N HIS A 162 4.78 14.09 -3.00
CA HIS A 162 5.46 13.90 -4.29
C HIS A 162 6.79 13.13 -4.19
N GLY A 163 7.08 12.50 -3.04
CA GLY A 163 8.22 11.61 -2.88
C GLY A 163 9.61 12.27 -2.75
N GLU A 164 9.67 13.58 -2.48
CA GLU A 164 10.93 14.31 -2.35
C GLU A 164 11.71 13.96 -1.07
N ARG A 165 10.97 13.64 -0.02
CA ARG A 165 11.53 13.36 1.30
C ARG A 165 10.76 12.26 1.98
N VAL A 166 11.46 11.35 2.65
CA VAL A 166 10.92 10.34 3.55
C VAL A 166 11.61 10.50 4.90
N CYS A 167 10.82 10.62 5.96
CA CYS A 167 11.29 10.68 7.34
C CYS A 167 10.75 9.45 8.07
N LEU A 168 11.61 8.47 8.35
CA LEU A 168 11.23 7.29 9.10
C LEU A 168 11.40 7.54 10.61
N THR A 169 10.45 7.08 11.40
CA THR A 169 10.60 7.02 12.86
C THR A 169 11.54 5.86 13.21
N PRO A 170 12.39 6.01 14.24
CA PRO A 170 13.19 4.87 14.71
C PRO A 170 12.27 3.70 15.06
N TRP A 171 12.53 2.54 14.47
CA TRP A 171 11.77 1.33 14.77
C TRP A 171 12.14 0.84 16.19
N ASN A 172 11.30 1.12 17.18
CA ASN A 172 11.37 0.42 18.46
C ASN A 172 10.80 -0.98 18.26
N ARG A 173 11.66 -1.98 18.20
CA ARG A 173 11.22 -3.38 18.21
C ARG A 173 10.31 -3.57 19.43
N PRO A 174 9.08 -4.10 19.26
CA PRO A 174 8.32 -4.56 20.43
C PRO A 174 9.21 -5.55 21.19
N SER A 175 9.33 -5.39 22.51
CA SER A 175 10.09 -6.32 23.33
C SER A 175 9.51 -7.73 23.12
N THR A 176 10.38 -8.66 22.80
CA THR A 176 10.05 -10.11 22.70
C THR A 176 9.94 -10.74 24.09
N ASP A 177 9.84 -9.95 25.14
CA ASP A 177 9.73 -10.41 26.51
C ASP A 177 8.35 -11.03 26.77
N GLY A 178 8.24 -12.33 26.58
CA GLY A 178 7.02 -13.08 26.86
C GLY A 178 6.89 -14.47 26.28
N VAL A 179 7.87 -14.92 25.48
CA VAL A 179 7.90 -16.34 25.08
C VAL A 179 8.87 -17.07 25.98
N GLN A 180 8.39 -17.60 27.12
CA GLN A 180 9.06 -18.69 27.80
C GLN A 180 8.91 -19.90 26.88
N GLU A 181 10.02 -20.40 26.36
CA GLU A 181 10.08 -21.71 25.75
C GLU A 181 9.79 -22.78 26.80
N PRO A 182 9.05 -23.83 26.43
CA PRO A 182 8.76 -24.96 27.33
C PRO A 182 9.96 -25.85 27.57
#